data_42a74a4070561612e6a05356fd17c818
#
_entry.id   42a74a4070561612e6a05356fd17c818
#
_cell.length_a   1.000
_cell.length_b   1.000
_cell.length_c   1.000
_cell.angle_alpha   90.00
_cell.angle_beta   90.00
_cell.angle_gamma   90.00
#
_symmetry.space_group_name_H-M   'P 1'
#
loop_
_entity.id
_entity.type
_entity.pdbx_description
1 polymer ?
#
loop_
_entity_poly.entity_id
_entity_poly.type
_entity_poly.pdbx_seq_one_letter_code
_entity_poly.pdbx_strand_id
1 'polypeptide(L)'
;CDPHNDKELASREALEYWMPVDWYNGGMEHTTLHLLYSRFWAKFLYDIDILATREPYAKRTSHGMILGENGEKMSKSRGNVVNPDDIVNDYGADTMRLYEMFIGDFEKSAPWNPQSIKGCKRFLDRFAGLSEIASGNGVTEKLESSFHKTIKKVTEDIDGLKMNTAIAAMMSLINEIYD
;
A
#
# COMPACT_ATOMS: atom_id res chain seq x y z
N CYS A 1 12.13 11.47 14.56
CA CYS A 1 11.23 12.47 15.16
C CYS A 1 11.79 13.89 15.05
N ASP A 2 13.10 14.06 15.21
CA ASP A 2 13.75 15.38 15.31
C ASP A 2 15.11 15.36 14.61
N PRO A 3 15.15 15.29 13.26
CA PRO A 3 16.36 14.98 12.49
C PRO A 3 17.41 16.11 12.49
N HIS A 4 17.04 17.31 12.91
CA HIS A 4 17.94 18.47 12.95
C HIS A 4 18.42 18.83 14.36
N ASN A 5 18.09 18.01 15.37
CA ASN A 5 18.54 18.19 16.73
C ASN A 5 20.00 17.75 16.86
N ASP A 6 20.87 18.67 17.24
CA ASP A 6 22.32 18.47 17.43
C ASP A 6 22.74 18.34 18.90
N LYS A 7 21.79 18.41 19.83
CA LYS A 7 22.06 18.43 21.28
C LYS A 7 21.66 17.13 21.97
N GLU A 8 20.61 16.50 21.50
CA GLU A 8 20.06 15.29 22.09
C GLU A 8 19.45 14.38 21.00
N LEU A 9 19.06 13.17 21.35
CA LEU A 9 18.48 12.20 20.43
C LEU A 9 17.25 12.76 19.68
N ALA A 10 16.38 13.42 20.41
CA ALA A 10 15.26 14.22 19.94
C ALA A 10 14.68 14.99 21.13
N SER A 11 14.07 16.15 20.89
CA SER A 11 13.40 16.91 21.94
C SER A 11 12.22 16.12 22.52
N ARG A 12 11.94 16.32 23.81
CA ARG A 12 10.81 15.66 24.49
C ARG A 12 9.49 15.92 23.78
N GLU A 13 9.27 17.17 23.35
CA GLU A 13 8.09 17.59 22.62
C GLU A 13 7.92 16.82 21.30
N ALA A 14 8.99 16.68 20.50
CA ALA A 14 8.97 15.91 19.27
C ALA A 14 8.71 14.42 19.51
N LEU A 15 9.30 13.83 20.57
CA LEU A 15 9.07 12.44 20.94
C LEU A 15 7.62 12.20 21.37
N GLU A 16 7.03 13.08 22.18
CA GLU A 16 5.63 12.97 22.62
C GLU A 16 4.63 13.15 21.47
N TYR A 17 4.97 13.95 20.47
CA TYR A 17 4.13 14.15 19.29
C TYR A 17 4.18 12.99 18.30
N TRP A 18 5.39 12.45 18.01
CA TRP A 18 5.58 11.47 16.96
C TRP A 18 5.55 10.01 17.44
N MET A 19 5.64 9.75 18.74
CA MET A 19 5.67 8.39 19.28
C MET A 19 4.42 8.08 20.12
N PRO A 20 3.93 6.82 20.08
CA PRO A 20 4.42 5.73 19.22
C PRO A 20 4.08 5.97 17.75
N VAL A 21 4.84 5.37 16.84
CA VAL A 21 4.51 5.36 15.41
C VAL A 21 3.14 4.71 15.21
N ASP A 22 2.25 5.36 14.47
CA ASP A 22 0.86 4.95 14.33
C ASP A 22 0.71 3.55 13.72
N TRP A 23 1.51 3.25 12.71
CA TRP A 23 1.40 2.00 11.98
C TRP A 23 2.75 1.49 11.45
N TYR A 24 3.12 0.31 11.90
CA TYR A 24 4.26 -0.47 11.40
C TYR A 24 3.79 -1.51 10.40
N ASN A 25 4.20 -1.34 9.14
CA ASN A 25 3.86 -2.24 8.06
C ASN A 25 5.12 -2.85 7.46
N GLY A 26 5.27 -4.17 7.54
CA GLY A 26 6.45 -4.87 7.06
C GLY A 26 6.21 -6.36 6.87
N GLY A 27 7.15 -7.04 6.21
CA GLY A 27 7.10 -8.48 6.01
C GLY A 27 7.13 -9.28 7.33
N MET A 28 6.60 -10.48 7.29
CA MET A 28 6.53 -11.36 8.47
C MET A 28 7.91 -11.69 9.05
N GLU A 29 8.95 -11.73 8.23
CA GLU A 29 10.34 -11.99 8.63
C GLU A 29 10.86 -10.96 9.64
N HIS A 30 10.36 -9.72 9.59
CA HIS A 30 10.77 -8.66 10.50
C HIS A 30 10.25 -8.84 11.93
N THR A 31 9.39 -9.81 12.18
CA THR A 31 8.95 -10.16 13.54
C THR A 31 10.13 -10.57 14.43
N THR A 32 11.08 -11.30 13.86
CA THR A 32 12.31 -11.76 14.55
C THR A 32 13.55 -10.95 14.21
N LEU A 33 13.41 -9.93 13.35
CA LEU A 33 14.51 -9.05 12.93
C LEU A 33 14.23 -7.61 13.42
N HIS A 34 13.81 -6.72 12.54
CA HIS A 34 13.66 -5.30 12.84
C HIS A 34 12.69 -5.03 14.00
N LEU A 35 11.55 -5.72 14.06
CA LEU A 35 10.57 -5.52 15.12
C LEU A 35 11.16 -5.89 16.49
N LEU A 36 11.94 -6.97 16.58
CA LEU A 36 12.61 -7.37 17.81
C LEU A 36 13.61 -6.30 18.26
N TYR A 37 14.47 -5.85 17.35
CA TYR A 37 15.52 -4.87 17.69
C TYR A 37 14.95 -3.50 18.03
N SER A 38 14.00 -3.02 17.27
CA SER A 38 13.39 -1.70 17.51
C SER A 38 12.62 -1.66 18.83
N ARG A 39 11.92 -2.75 19.20
CA ARG A 39 11.24 -2.86 20.49
C ARG A 39 12.21 -2.95 21.66
N PHE A 40 13.29 -3.72 21.51
CA PHE A 40 14.34 -3.77 22.54
C PHE A 40 14.93 -2.39 22.77
N TRP A 41 15.30 -1.68 21.70
CA TRP A 41 15.87 -0.34 21.77
C TRP A 41 14.90 0.68 22.38
N ALA A 42 13.63 0.66 21.98
CA ALA A 42 12.62 1.53 22.54
C ALA A 42 12.41 1.30 24.04
N LYS A 43 12.39 0.04 24.50
CA LYS A 43 12.28 -0.29 25.91
C LYS A 43 13.48 0.19 26.72
N PHE A 44 14.69 0.03 26.19
CA PHE A 44 15.90 0.56 26.80
C PHE A 44 15.83 2.09 26.95
N LEU A 45 15.48 2.81 25.88
CA LEU A 45 15.35 4.27 25.92
C LEU A 45 14.22 4.74 26.86
N TYR A 46 13.15 3.96 26.97
CA TYR A 46 12.11 4.21 27.96
C TYR A 46 12.61 4.02 29.40
N ASP A 47 13.35 2.93 29.67
CA ASP A 47 13.87 2.62 31.01
C ASP A 47 14.90 3.66 31.52
N ILE A 48 15.54 4.41 30.60
CA ILE A 48 16.44 5.54 30.93
C ILE A 48 15.77 6.91 30.74
N ASP A 49 14.44 6.96 30.68
CA ASP A 49 13.59 8.17 30.63
C ASP A 49 13.81 9.09 29.40
N ILE A 50 14.27 8.53 28.28
CA ILE A 50 14.36 9.25 27.00
C ILE A 50 13.02 9.20 26.25
N LEU A 51 12.41 8.01 26.12
CA LEU A 51 11.11 7.87 25.48
C LEU A 51 9.96 7.95 26.49
N ALA A 52 8.84 8.57 26.07
CA ALA A 52 7.60 8.60 26.86
C ALA A 52 6.78 7.30 26.73
N THR A 53 7.03 6.49 25.69
CA THR A 53 6.28 5.27 25.39
C THR A 53 7.19 4.06 25.37
N ARG A 54 6.73 2.95 25.98
CA ARG A 54 7.52 1.71 26.06
C ARG A 54 7.48 0.90 24.77
N GLU A 55 6.40 1.02 24.00
CA GLU A 55 6.25 0.35 22.70
C GLU A 55 6.40 1.36 21.56
N PRO A 56 7.22 1.08 20.55
CA PRO A 56 7.50 2.04 19.48
C PRO A 56 6.37 2.15 18.45
N TYR A 57 5.45 1.17 18.39
CA TYR A 57 4.40 1.08 17.38
C TYR A 57 3.03 0.89 18.02
N ALA A 58 2.04 1.67 17.60
CA ALA A 58 0.64 1.53 18.04
C ALA A 58 -0.07 0.36 17.33
N LYS A 59 0.21 0.17 16.06
CA LYS A 59 -0.40 -0.89 15.22
C LYS A 59 0.68 -1.58 14.38
N ARG A 60 0.52 -2.89 14.19
CA ARG A 60 1.34 -3.68 13.27
C ARG A 60 0.46 -4.47 12.30
N THR A 61 0.85 -4.45 11.01
CA THR A 61 0.29 -5.32 9.97
C THR A 61 1.45 -5.99 9.23
N SER A 62 1.26 -7.23 8.80
CA SER A 62 2.21 -7.90 7.88
C SER A 62 1.60 -7.95 6.50
N HIS A 63 2.31 -7.45 5.51
CA HIS A 63 1.91 -7.69 4.13
C HIS A 63 2.32 -9.09 3.67
N GLY A 64 1.62 -9.60 2.65
CA GLY A 64 1.99 -10.84 1.97
C GLY A 64 3.26 -10.67 1.12
N MET A 65 3.74 -11.77 0.59
CA MET A 65 4.91 -11.81 -0.28
C MET A 65 4.47 -11.96 -1.74
N ILE A 66 5.05 -11.17 -2.64
CA ILE A 66 4.91 -11.38 -4.08
C ILE A 66 5.86 -12.50 -4.47
N LEU A 67 5.29 -13.57 -5.02
CA LEU A 67 6.00 -14.77 -5.45
C LEU A 67 6.29 -14.70 -6.96
N GLY A 68 7.21 -15.52 -7.44
CA GLY A 68 7.39 -15.73 -8.87
C GLY A 68 6.13 -16.32 -9.54
N GLU A 69 6.07 -16.33 -10.87
CA GLU A 69 4.92 -16.84 -11.63
C GLU A 69 4.54 -18.28 -11.28
N ASN A 70 5.52 -19.09 -10.86
CA ASN A 70 5.33 -20.47 -10.43
C ASN A 70 4.88 -20.61 -8.96
N GLY A 71 4.62 -19.50 -8.25
CA GLY A 71 4.24 -19.51 -6.84
C GLY A 71 5.39 -19.73 -5.86
N GLU A 72 6.65 -19.74 -6.33
CA GLU A 72 7.82 -19.86 -5.48
C GLU A 72 8.37 -18.49 -5.07
N LYS A 73 9.07 -18.45 -3.92
CA LYS A 73 9.77 -17.23 -3.49
C LYS A 73 10.78 -16.80 -4.56
N MET A 74 10.73 -15.52 -4.94
CA MET A 74 11.70 -14.92 -5.86
C MET A 74 13.11 -14.97 -5.27
N SER A 75 14.08 -15.39 -6.09
CA SER A 75 15.49 -15.45 -5.71
C SER A 75 16.37 -15.24 -6.94
N LYS A 76 17.44 -14.46 -6.79
CA LYS A 76 18.44 -14.27 -7.86
C LYS A 76 19.06 -15.59 -8.31
N SER A 77 19.31 -16.53 -7.38
CA SER A 77 19.86 -17.85 -7.69
C SER A 77 18.93 -18.74 -8.50
N ARG A 78 17.61 -18.47 -8.47
CA ARG A 78 16.60 -19.21 -9.25
C ARG A 78 16.26 -18.55 -10.58
N GLY A 79 16.73 -17.32 -10.80
CA GLY A 79 16.44 -16.57 -12.03
C GLY A 79 14.97 -16.18 -12.19
N ASN A 80 14.15 -16.21 -11.14
CA ASN A 80 12.71 -15.91 -11.16
C ASN A 80 12.35 -14.56 -10.55
N VAL A 81 13.33 -13.66 -10.45
CA VAL A 81 13.13 -12.30 -9.94
C VAL A 81 12.56 -11.41 -11.04
N VAL A 82 11.49 -10.70 -10.70
CA VAL A 82 10.97 -9.59 -11.52
C VAL A 82 11.67 -8.31 -11.07
N ASN A 83 12.34 -7.63 -12.01
CA ASN A 83 13.00 -6.37 -11.71
C ASN A 83 11.97 -5.23 -11.80
N PRO A 84 11.74 -4.46 -10.71
CA PRO A 84 10.83 -3.33 -10.73
C PRO A 84 11.15 -2.28 -11.78
N ASP A 85 12.43 -2.01 -12.04
CA ASP A 85 12.84 -1.00 -13.03
C ASP A 85 12.39 -1.34 -14.44
N ASP A 86 12.44 -2.64 -14.82
CA ASP A 86 11.95 -3.09 -16.11
C ASP A 86 10.44 -2.88 -16.25
N ILE A 87 9.70 -3.17 -15.20
CA ILE A 87 8.24 -2.95 -15.16
C ILE A 87 7.89 -1.46 -15.23
N VAL A 88 8.64 -0.62 -14.51
CA VAL A 88 8.45 0.83 -14.54
C VAL A 88 8.76 1.40 -15.92
N ASN A 89 9.80 0.91 -16.59
CA ASN A 89 10.15 1.34 -17.95
C ASN A 89 9.10 0.92 -18.98
N ASP A 90 8.52 -0.29 -18.84
CA ASP A 90 7.56 -0.84 -19.81
C ASP A 90 6.13 -0.30 -19.59
N TYR A 91 5.69 -0.13 -18.34
CA TYR A 91 4.29 0.17 -18.01
C TYR A 91 4.08 1.45 -17.21
N GLY A 92 5.14 2.04 -16.65
CA GLY A 92 5.07 3.19 -15.76
C GLY A 92 4.95 2.82 -14.28
N ALA A 93 5.45 3.69 -13.41
CA ALA A 93 5.46 3.49 -11.96
C ALA A 93 4.05 3.37 -11.36
N ASP A 94 3.09 4.18 -11.84
CA ASP A 94 1.72 4.14 -11.35
C ASP A 94 1.05 2.80 -11.63
N THR A 95 1.31 2.20 -12.81
CA THR A 95 0.80 0.88 -13.16
C THR A 95 1.36 -0.19 -12.25
N MET A 96 2.65 -0.17 -11.97
CA MET A 96 3.28 -1.11 -11.05
C MET A 96 2.69 -0.98 -9.64
N ARG A 97 2.62 0.22 -9.11
CA ARG A 97 2.06 0.49 -7.76
C ARG A 97 0.61 0.04 -7.64
N LEU A 98 -0.22 0.34 -8.65
CA LEU A 98 -1.61 -0.11 -8.70
C LEU A 98 -1.70 -1.63 -8.75
N TYR A 99 -0.83 -2.26 -9.54
CA TYR A 99 -0.82 -3.71 -9.67
C TYR A 99 -0.43 -4.41 -8.36
N GLU A 100 0.55 -3.91 -7.62
CA GLU A 100 0.93 -4.44 -6.30
C GLU A 100 -0.23 -4.42 -5.30
N MET A 101 -1.10 -3.39 -5.37
CA MET A 101 -2.30 -3.32 -4.55
C MET A 101 -3.45 -4.21 -5.06
N PHE A 102 -3.43 -4.54 -6.36
CA PHE A 102 -4.50 -5.30 -7.02
C PHE A 102 -4.26 -6.81 -7.04
N ILE A 103 -3.00 -7.26 -6.98
CA ILE A 103 -2.59 -8.66 -7.22
C ILE A 103 -3.29 -9.66 -6.28
N GLY A 104 -3.68 -9.24 -5.08
CA GLY A 104 -4.33 -10.09 -4.10
C GLY A 104 -4.67 -9.39 -2.80
N ASP A 105 -5.06 -10.20 -1.82
CA ASP A 105 -5.28 -9.75 -0.45
C ASP A 105 -3.95 -9.23 0.14
N PHE A 106 -3.99 -8.06 0.78
CA PHE A 106 -2.81 -7.38 1.29
C PHE A 106 -1.95 -8.24 2.24
N GLU A 107 -2.58 -9.06 3.06
CA GLU A 107 -1.88 -9.90 4.04
C GLU A 107 -1.48 -11.28 3.50
N LYS A 108 -1.88 -11.63 2.27
CA LYS A 108 -1.61 -12.93 1.65
C LYS A 108 -0.56 -12.84 0.57
N SER A 109 0.21 -13.91 0.44
CA SER A 109 1.14 -14.05 -0.67
C SER A 109 0.39 -14.31 -1.98
N ALA A 110 0.85 -13.70 -3.07
CA ALA A 110 0.27 -13.84 -4.40
C ALA A 110 1.36 -14.05 -5.46
N PRO A 111 1.13 -14.93 -6.45
CA PRO A 111 2.08 -15.11 -7.55
C PRO A 111 2.04 -13.92 -8.51
N TRP A 112 3.19 -13.52 -9.01
CA TRP A 112 3.30 -12.53 -10.08
C TRP A 112 2.57 -13.01 -11.35
N ASN A 113 1.79 -12.11 -11.96
CA ASN A 113 1.08 -12.40 -13.20
C ASN A 113 1.27 -11.27 -14.22
N PRO A 114 2.09 -11.48 -15.28
CA PRO A 114 2.38 -10.46 -16.28
C PRO A 114 1.16 -9.98 -17.08
N GLN A 115 0.11 -10.80 -17.16
CA GLN A 115 -1.10 -10.41 -17.89
C GLN A 115 -1.97 -9.43 -17.10
N SER A 116 -1.99 -9.58 -15.76
CA SER A 116 -2.80 -8.71 -14.90
C SER A 116 -2.28 -7.28 -14.87
N ILE A 117 -0.96 -7.05 -15.00
CA ILE A 117 -0.39 -5.70 -15.04
C ILE A 117 -0.87 -4.90 -16.25
N LYS A 118 -1.07 -5.57 -17.41
CA LYS A 118 -1.65 -4.95 -18.61
C LYS A 118 -3.09 -4.47 -18.38
N GLY A 119 -3.83 -5.19 -17.54
CA GLY A 119 -5.17 -4.80 -17.11
C GLY A 119 -5.15 -3.52 -16.28
N CYS A 120 -4.19 -3.40 -15.36
CA CYS A 120 -3.98 -2.19 -14.55
C CYS A 120 -3.59 -0.98 -15.43
N LYS A 121 -2.68 -1.17 -16.39
CA LYS A 121 -2.31 -0.11 -17.34
C LYS A 121 -3.52 0.41 -18.11
N ARG A 122 -4.32 -0.51 -18.70
CA ARG A 122 -5.53 -0.14 -19.44
C ARG A 122 -6.55 0.59 -18.56
N PHE A 123 -6.70 0.18 -17.30
CA PHE A 123 -7.57 0.87 -16.36
C PHE A 123 -7.11 2.31 -16.12
N LEU A 124 -5.81 2.53 -15.87
CA LEU A 124 -5.25 3.87 -15.66
C LEU A 124 -5.39 4.75 -16.91
N ASP A 125 -5.16 4.22 -18.09
CA ASP A 125 -5.33 4.95 -19.35
C ASP A 125 -6.79 5.39 -19.55
N ARG A 126 -7.75 4.50 -19.28
CA ARG A 126 -9.18 4.82 -19.33
C ARG A 126 -9.57 5.82 -18.25
N PHE A 127 -9.03 5.70 -17.04
CA PHE A 127 -9.26 6.66 -15.97
C PHE A 127 -8.76 8.07 -16.35
N ALA A 128 -7.54 8.16 -16.87
CA ALA A 128 -6.99 9.43 -17.34
C ALA A 128 -7.82 10.03 -18.50
N GLY A 129 -8.32 9.19 -19.41
CA GLY A 129 -9.19 9.60 -20.52
C GLY A 129 -10.57 10.11 -20.11
N LEU A 130 -11.00 9.94 -18.86
CA LEU A 130 -12.29 10.47 -18.39
C LEU A 130 -12.38 11.98 -18.53
N SER A 131 -11.28 12.70 -18.40
CA SER A 131 -11.25 14.16 -18.58
C SER A 131 -11.63 14.63 -19.98
N GLU A 132 -11.52 13.75 -20.97
CA GLU A 132 -11.86 14.06 -22.37
C GLU A 132 -13.36 13.87 -22.66
N ILE A 133 -14.02 13.00 -21.90
CA ILE A 133 -15.43 12.66 -22.10
C ILE A 133 -16.36 13.29 -21.05
N ALA A 134 -15.81 13.65 -19.88
CA ALA A 134 -16.60 14.28 -18.83
C ALA A 134 -17.04 15.68 -19.25
N SER A 135 -18.34 15.94 -19.25
CA SER A 135 -18.94 17.24 -19.58
C SER A 135 -19.99 17.63 -18.54
N GLY A 136 -20.05 18.93 -18.21
CA GLY A 136 -21.02 19.44 -17.25
C GLY A 136 -20.60 19.28 -15.78
N ASN A 137 -21.56 19.45 -14.88
CA ASN A 137 -21.34 19.41 -13.43
C ASN A 137 -22.22 18.33 -12.80
N GLY A 138 -21.60 17.37 -12.12
CA GLY A 138 -22.29 16.32 -11.38
C GLY A 138 -22.32 14.96 -12.08
N VAL A 139 -23.03 14.03 -11.45
CA VAL A 139 -23.21 12.66 -11.94
C VAL A 139 -24.56 12.53 -12.62
N THR A 140 -24.63 11.80 -13.72
CA THR A 140 -25.91 11.54 -14.41
C THR A 140 -26.79 10.61 -13.57
N GLU A 141 -28.12 10.74 -13.67
CA GLU A 141 -29.08 9.90 -12.94
C GLU A 141 -28.82 8.40 -13.16
N LYS A 142 -28.44 8.00 -14.38
CA LYS A 142 -28.06 6.62 -14.72
C LYS A 142 -26.92 6.09 -13.85
N LEU A 143 -25.93 6.90 -13.55
CA LEU A 143 -24.71 6.51 -12.83
C LEU A 143 -24.74 6.80 -11.32
N GLU A 144 -25.70 7.58 -10.84
CA GLU A 144 -25.72 8.08 -9.46
C GLU A 144 -25.64 6.95 -8.43
N SER A 145 -26.45 5.90 -8.61
CA SER A 145 -26.46 4.75 -7.70
C SER A 145 -25.13 4.00 -7.69
N SER A 146 -24.55 3.72 -8.87
CA SER A 146 -23.27 3.00 -9.00
C SER A 146 -22.12 3.83 -8.45
N PHE A 147 -22.14 5.14 -8.68
CA PHE A 147 -21.13 6.07 -8.19
C PHE A 147 -21.08 6.07 -6.66
N HIS A 148 -22.23 6.28 -5.99
CA HIS A 148 -22.29 6.29 -4.54
C HIS A 148 -22.01 4.94 -3.90
N LYS A 149 -22.44 3.84 -4.51
CA LYS A 149 -22.05 2.48 -4.07
C LYS A 149 -20.54 2.26 -4.15
N THR A 150 -19.91 2.75 -5.22
CA THR A 150 -18.46 2.64 -5.39
C THR A 150 -17.72 3.48 -4.35
N ILE A 151 -18.14 4.72 -4.08
CA ILE A 151 -17.54 5.54 -3.01
C ILE A 151 -17.60 4.80 -1.68
N LYS A 152 -18.77 4.29 -1.28
CA LYS A 152 -18.92 3.52 -0.04
C LYS A 152 -18.02 2.31 -0.01
N LYS A 153 -18.06 1.49 -1.07
CA LYS A 153 -17.26 0.27 -1.18
C LYS A 153 -15.76 0.54 -1.08
N VAL A 154 -15.26 1.54 -1.81
CA VAL A 154 -13.84 1.91 -1.81
C VAL A 154 -13.42 2.41 -0.43
N THR A 155 -14.23 3.23 0.23
CA THR A 155 -13.95 3.73 1.57
C THR A 155 -13.80 2.57 2.57
N GLU A 156 -14.80 1.68 2.61
CA GLU A 156 -14.79 0.52 3.52
C GLU A 156 -13.63 -0.45 3.24
N ASP A 157 -13.31 -0.65 1.97
CA ASP A 157 -12.24 -1.55 1.55
C ASP A 157 -10.84 -0.98 1.87
N ILE A 158 -10.63 0.32 1.71
CA ILE A 158 -9.36 0.97 2.07
C ILE A 158 -9.15 0.89 3.58
N ASP A 159 -10.16 1.18 4.39
CA ASP A 159 -10.09 1.04 5.85
C ASP A 159 -9.80 -0.40 6.28
N GLY A 160 -10.35 -1.37 5.55
CA GLY A 160 -10.15 -2.80 5.76
C GLY A 160 -8.90 -3.40 5.10
N LEU A 161 -8.02 -2.60 4.47
CA LEU A 161 -6.85 -3.06 3.69
C LEU A 161 -7.19 -4.02 2.55
N LYS A 162 -8.41 -3.91 1.99
CA LYS A 162 -8.88 -4.71 0.85
C LYS A 162 -8.69 -3.96 -0.46
N MET A 163 -7.45 -3.53 -0.74
CA MET A 163 -7.12 -2.69 -1.88
C MET A 163 -7.51 -3.33 -3.22
N ASN A 164 -7.37 -4.65 -3.35
CA ASN A 164 -7.74 -5.40 -4.55
C ASN A 164 -9.24 -5.27 -4.88
N THR A 165 -10.13 -5.33 -3.91
CA THR A 165 -11.57 -5.19 -4.13
C THR A 165 -11.99 -3.74 -4.34
N ALA A 166 -11.33 -2.78 -3.70
CA ALA A 166 -11.50 -1.35 -3.98
C ALA A 166 -11.16 -1.02 -5.44
N ILE A 167 -10.03 -1.49 -5.92
CA ILE A 167 -9.59 -1.30 -7.32
C ILE A 167 -10.58 -1.97 -8.29
N ALA A 168 -11.02 -3.20 -8.00
CA ALA A 168 -12.02 -3.90 -8.81
C ALA A 168 -13.35 -3.11 -8.90
N ALA A 169 -13.80 -2.50 -7.79
CA ALA A 169 -15.00 -1.67 -7.78
C ALA A 169 -14.84 -0.42 -8.67
N MET A 170 -13.68 0.23 -8.62
CA MET A 170 -13.37 1.35 -9.51
C MET A 170 -13.28 0.94 -10.98
N MET A 171 -12.69 -0.23 -11.28
CA MET A 171 -12.67 -0.77 -12.65
C MET A 171 -14.08 -1.03 -13.20
N SER A 172 -15.00 -1.53 -12.35
CA SER A 172 -16.39 -1.75 -12.72
C SER A 172 -17.10 -0.42 -13.02
N LEU A 173 -16.92 0.59 -12.16
CA LEU A 173 -17.49 1.91 -12.39
C LEU A 173 -16.98 2.56 -13.69
N ILE A 174 -15.70 2.44 -13.99
CA ILE A 174 -15.12 2.94 -15.26
C ILE A 174 -15.79 2.26 -16.46
N ASN A 175 -16.09 0.95 -16.40
CA ASN A 175 -16.81 0.28 -17.48
C ASN A 175 -18.21 0.87 -17.66
N GLU A 176 -18.96 1.06 -16.56
CA GLU A 176 -20.29 1.67 -16.63
C GLU A 176 -20.31 3.12 -17.15
N ILE A 177 -19.22 3.88 -16.90
CA ILE A 177 -19.10 5.26 -17.43
C ILE A 177 -18.86 5.26 -18.94
N TYR A 178 -18.15 4.27 -19.47
CA TYR A 178 -17.84 4.17 -20.91
C TYR A 178 -18.97 3.50 -21.73
N ASP A 179 -19.96 2.82 -21.07
CA ASP A 179 -21.13 2.20 -21.68
C ASP A 179 -22.31 3.20 -21.80
#